data_f9c1053815af19f8446538d9cbe0a387
#
_entry.id   f9c1053815af19f8446538d9cbe0a387
#
_cell.length_a   1.000
_cell.length_b   1.000
_cell.length_c   1.000
_cell.angle_alpha   90.00
_cell.angle_beta   90.00
_cell.angle_gamma   90.00
#
_symmetry.space_group_name_H-M   'P 1'
#
loop_
_entity.id
_entity.type
_entity.pdbx_description
1 polymer ?
#
loop_
_entity_poly.entity_id
_entity_poly.type
_entity_poly.pdbx_seq_one_letter_code
_entity_poly.pdbx_strand_id
1 'polypeptide(L)'
;MTSSFLESTLLGACPALRESWDAHRRSFGAGDPPDDQALFDAVRRHVVGLIVAGRMAEFARFTRTMERVLGEADPMLDELLREHLLRPLAADVAAAGIARSQIAPHLGPRIALAWADAR
;
A
#
# COMPACT_ATOMS: atom_id res chain seq x y z
N MET A 1 13.49 -11.20 3.28
CA MET A 1 12.40 -12.20 3.23
C MET A 1 11.07 -11.53 3.53
N THR A 2 10.06 -11.77 2.70
CA THR A 2 8.73 -11.19 2.91
C THR A 2 8.02 -11.89 4.05
N SER A 3 7.49 -11.14 5.01
CA SER A 3 6.66 -11.67 6.06
C SER A 3 5.36 -12.23 5.47
N SER A 4 5.01 -13.47 5.83
CA SER A 4 3.74 -14.08 5.37
C SER A 4 2.53 -13.24 5.80
N PHE A 5 2.60 -12.66 6.98
CA PHE A 5 1.54 -11.81 7.50
C PHE A 5 1.39 -10.54 6.65
N LEU A 6 2.49 -9.84 6.36
CA LEU A 6 2.46 -8.64 5.52
C LEU A 6 1.96 -8.94 4.12
N GLU A 7 2.48 -10.02 3.52
CA GLU A 7 2.08 -10.41 2.17
C GLU A 7 0.57 -10.69 2.11
N SER A 8 0.07 -11.50 3.03
CA SER A 8 -1.34 -11.84 3.09
C SER A 8 -2.21 -10.61 3.32
N THR A 9 -1.79 -9.72 4.23
CA THR A 9 -2.53 -8.50 4.57
C THR A 9 -2.61 -7.55 3.40
N LEU A 10 -1.48 -7.25 2.78
CA LEU A 10 -1.42 -6.27 1.68
C LEU A 10 -2.06 -6.79 0.40
N LEU A 11 -1.89 -8.08 0.10
CA LEU A 11 -2.57 -8.67 -1.06
C LEU A 11 -4.07 -8.80 -0.82
N GLY A 12 -4.49 -8.94 0.43
CA GLY A 12 -5.91 -8.88 0.78
C GLY A 12 -6.52 -7.50 0.56
N ALA A 13 -5.72 -6.45 0.78
CA ALA A 13 -6.15 -5.08 0.52
C ALA A 13 -6.16 -4.74 -0.98
N CYS A 14 -5.34 -5.41 -1.77
CA CYS A 14 -5.20 -5.20 -3.21
C CYS A 14 -5.32 -6.53 -3.96
N PRO A 15 -6.53 -7.14 -4.03
CA PRO A 15 -6.68 -8.47 -4.62
C PRO A 15 -6.18 -8.56 -6.07
N ALA A 16 -6.32 -7.49 -6.84
CA ALA A 16 -5.90 -7.47 -8.24
C ALA A 16 -4.38 -7.52 -8.39
N LEU A 17 -3.63 -7.21 -7.33
CA LEU A 17 -2.18 -7.26 -7.35
C LEU A 17 -1.64 -8.69 -7.22
N ARG A 18 -2.43 -9.62 -6.69
CA ARG A 18 -1.97 -10.97 -6.34
C ARG A 18 -1.33 -11.71 -7.52
N GLU A 19 -1.96 -11.65 -8.68
CA GLU A 19 -1.46 -12.36 -9.86
C GLU A 19 -0.08 -11.84 -10.29
N SER A 20 0.07 -10.53 -10.39
CA SER A 20 1.35 -9.94 -10.79
C SER A 20 2.42 -10.12 -9.72
N TRP A 21 2.03 -10.10 -8.44
CA TRP A 21 2.95 -10.36 -7.34
C TRP A 21 3.45 -11.81 -7.35
N ASP A 22 2.56 -12.76 -7.59
CA ASP A 22 2.94 -14.17 -7.68
C ASP A 22 3.88 -14.41 -8.87
N ALA A 23 3.64 -13.75 -10.00
CA ALA A 23 4.53 -13.81 -11.15
C ALA A 23 5.90 -13.23 -10.82
N HIS A 24 5.94 -12.11 -10.11
CA HIS A 24 7.17 -11.47 -9.67
C HIS A 24 7.98 -12.38 -8.74
N ARG A 25 7.31 -13.02 -7.78
CA ARG A 25 7.95 -13.97 -6.89
C ARG A 25 8.59 -15.14 -7.65
N ARG A 26 7.90 -15.67 -8.63
CA ARG A 26 8.42 -16.77 -9.44
C ARG A 26 9.68 -16.39 -10.20
N SER A 27 9.81 -15.11 -10.59
CA SER A 27 10.99 -14.65 -11.32
C SER A 27 12.25 -14.65 -10.48
N PHE A 28 12.13 -14.64 -9.15
CA PHE A 28 13.29 -14.68 -8.25
C PHE A 28 13.80 -16.10 -7.98
N GLY A 29 13.02 -17.12 -8.33
CA GLY A 29 13.38 -18.50 -8.06
C GLY A 29 13.23 -18.87 -6.58
N ALA A 30 13.57 -20.11 -6.24
CA ALA A 30 13.35 -20.66 -4.92
C ALA A 30 14.32 -20.13 -3.85
N GLY A 31 15.49 -19.67 -4.27
CA GLY A 31 16.56 -19.30 -3.35
C GLY A 31 16.65 -17.83 -2.99
N ASP A 32 15.88 -16.98 -3.65
CA ASP A 32 16.01 -15.53 -3.48
C ASP A 32 14.66 -14.83 -3.64
N PRO A 33 13.73 -15.03 -2.68
CA PRO A 33 12.41 -14.40 -2.75
C PRO A 33 12.52 -12.89 -2.57
N PRO A 34 11.56 -12.11 -3.12
CA PRO A 34 11.52 -10.66 -2.90
C PRO A 34 11.32 -10.34 -1.42
N ASP A 35 11.88 -9.22 -0.98
CA ASP A 35 11.77 -8.76 0.39
C ASP A 35 10.53 -7.89 0.62
N ASP A 36 10.35 -7.43 1.86
CA ASP A 36 9.21 -6.58 2.23
C ASP A 36 9.22 -5.26 1.46
N GLN A 37 10.41 -4.70 1.18
CA GLN A 37 10.51 -3.46 0.43
C GLN A 37 9.96 -3.63 -1.00
N ALA A 38 10.26 -4.75 -1.63
CA ALA A 38 9.72 -5.05 -2.96
C ALA A 38 8.19 -5.14 -2.93
N LEU A 39 7.64 -5.71 -1.86
CA LEU A 39 6.19 -5.79 -1.66
C LEU A 39 5.58 -4.40 -1.49
N PHE A 40 6.17 -3.55 -0.65
CA PHE A 40 5.70 -2.18 -0.47
C PHE A 40 5.74 -1.40 -1.78
N ASP A 41 6.81 -1.53 -2.54
CA ASP A 41 6.95 -0.85 -3.84
C ASP A 41 5.88 -1.32 -4.83
N ALA A 42 5.59 -2.62 -4.86
CA ALA A 42 4.56 -3.17 -5.73
C ALA A 42 3.16 -2.66 -5.36
N VAL A 43 2.85 -2.61 -4.06
CA VAL A 43 1.58 -2.09 -3.57
C VAL A 43 1.44 -0.61 -3.93
N ARG A 44 2.48 0.19 -3.72
CA ARG A 44 2.46 1.62 -4.02
C ARG A 44 2.17 1.87 -5.50
N ARG A 45 2.87 1.16 -6.39
CA ARG A 45 2.65 1.30 -7.83
C ARG A 45 1.23 0.91 -8.22
N HIS A 46 0.74 -0.18 -7.65
CA HIS A 46 -0.62 -0.63 -7.92
C HIS A 46 -1.65 0.40 -7.50
N VAL A 47 -1.52 0.94 -6.29
CA VAL A 47 -2.48 1.91 -5.73
C VAL A 47 -2.48 3.21 -6.54
N VAL A 48 -1.30 3.74 -6.89
CA VAL A 48 -1.23 4.92 -7.76
C VAL A 48 -1.92 4.64 -9.09
N GLY A 49 -1.70 3.46 -9.65
CA GLY A 49 -2.36 3.07 -10.89
C GLY A 49 -3.87 3.04 -10.79
N LEU A 50 -4.42 2.61 -9.65
CA LEU A 50 -5.87 2.64 -9.42
C LEU A 50 -6.41 4.07 -9.47
N ILE A 51 -5.73 5.00 -8.82
CA ILE A 51 -6.15 6.39 -8.77
C ILE A 51 -6.07 7.02 -10.16
N VAL A 52 -4.96 6.83 -10.86
CA VAL A 52 -4.76 7.37 -12.21
C VAL A 52 -5.81 6.83 -13.18
N ALA A 53 -6.19 5.57 -13.04
CA ALA A 53 -7.21 4.94 -13.88
C ALA A 53 -8.64 5.31 -13.47
N GLY A 54 -8.82 6.05 -12.38
CA GLY A 54 -10.14 6.43 -11.90
C GLY A 54 -10.89 5.32 -11.17
N ARG A 55 -10.18 4.26 -10.75
CA ARG A 55 -10.80 3.10 -10.08
C ARG A 55 -10.93 3.36 -8.58
N MET A 56 -11.73 4.36 -8.25
CA MET A 56 -11.82 4.88 -6.89
C MET A 56 -12.50 3.92 -5.92
N ALA A 57 -13.38 3.02 -6.39
CA ALA A 57 -13.98 2.01 -5.53
C ALA A 57 -12.91 1.04 -4.99
N GLU A 58 -11.98 0.65 -5.84
CA GLU A 58 -10.87 -0.21 -5.43
C GLU A 58 -9.89 0.52 -4.50
N PHE A 59 -9.62 1.79 -4.79
CA PHE A 59 -8.80 2.62 -3.91
C PHE A 59 -9.46 2.74 -2.53
N ALA A 60 -10.77 2.99 -2.48
CA ALA A 60 -11.51 3.09 -1.22
C ALA A 60 -11.45 1.77 -0.43
N ARG A 61 -11.50 0.64 -1.12
CA ARG A 61 -11.36 -0.67 -0.48
C ARG A 61 -9.97 -0.82 0.15
N PHE A 62 -8.94 -0.41 -0.56
CA PHE A 62 -7.57 -0.43 -0.04
C PHE A 62 -7.47 0.42 1.23
N THR A 63 -7.97 1.66 1.21
CA THR A 63 -7.84 2.56 2.35
C THR A 63 -8.64 2.07 3.55
N ARG A 64 -9.84 1.50 3.35
CA ARG A 64 -10.61 0.93 4.46
C ARG A 64 -9.90 -0.25 5.10
N THR A 65 -9.31 -1.11 4.29
CA THR A 65 -8.56 -2.26 4.80
C THR A 65 -7.34 -1.80 5.59
N MET A 66 -6.59 -0.83 5.06
CA MET A 66 -5.41 -0.30 5.75
C MET A 66 -5.78 0.42 7.04
N GLU A 67 -6.89 1.16 7.05
CA GLU A 67 -7.35 1.82 8.26
C GLU A 67 -7.65 0.80 9.37
N ARG A 68 -8.29 -0.31 9.02
CA ARG A 68 -8.56 -1.40 9.96
C ARG A 68 -7.26 -2.05 10.44
N VAL A 69 -6.33 -2.33 9.53
CA VAL A 69 -5.05 -2.93 9.87
C VAL A 69 -4.27 -2.04 10.84
N LEU A 70 -4.21 -0.73 10.58
CA LEU A 70 -3.55 0.21 11.47
C LEU A 70 -4.21 0.25 12.85
N GLY A 71 -5.53 0.14 12.90
CA GLY A 71 -6.26 0.13 14.16
C GLY A 71 -5.97 -1.08 15.03
N GLU A 72 -5.54 -2.19 14.43
CA GLU A 72 -5.25 -3.43 15.13
C GLU A 72 -3.75 -3.69 15.27
N ALA A 73 -2.91 -2.87 14.64
CA ALA A 73 -1.47 -3.09 14.58
C ALA A 73 -0.79 -2.81 15.92
N ASP A 74 0.23 -3.60 16.25
CA ASP A 74 1.13 -3.26 17.33
C ASP A 74 2.02 -2.08 16.89
N PRO A 75 2.77 -1.44 17.83
CA PRO A 75 3.58 -0.28 17.48
C PRO A 75 4.63 -0.54 16.39
N MET A 76 5.19 -1.74 16.34
CA MET A 76 6.20 -2.10 15.34
C MET A 76 5.59 -2.17 13.94
N LEU A 77 4.45 -2.85 13.80
CA LEU A 77 3.75 -2.96 12.53
C LEU A 77 3.22 -1.60 12.08
N ASP A 78 2.68 -0.82 13.01
CA ASP A 78 2.18 0.53 12.72
C ASP A 78 3.29 1.41 12.13
N GLU A 79 4.46 1.43 12.78
CA GLU A 79 5.60 2.20 12.30
C GLU A 79 6.06 1.72 10.92
N LEU A 80 6.15 0.41 10.74
CA LEU A 80 6.58 -0.19 9.48
C LEU A 80 5.68 0.25 8.33
N LEU A 81 4.36 0.16 8.51
CA LEU A 81 3.41 0.54 7.48
C LEU A 81 3.43 2.04 7.19
N ARG A 82 3.53 2.87 8.23
CA ARG A 82 3.58 4.33 8.05
C ARG A 82 4.83 4.77 7.32
N GLU A 83 6.00 4.26 7.73
CA GLU A 83 7.29 4.70 7.18
C GLU A 83 7.59 4.13 5.81
N HIS A 84 7.21 2.89 5.55
CA HIS A 84 7.63 2.19 4.34
C HIS A 84 6.54 2.05 3.28
N LEU A 85 5.29 2.29 3.64
CA LEU A 85 4.18 2.21 2.70
C LEU A 85 3.43 3.53 2.57
N LEU A 86 2.87 4.04 3.66
CA LEU A 86 1.91 5.15 3.59
C LEU A 86 2.55 6.49 3.26
N ARG A 87 3.65 6.85 3.91
CA ARG A 87 4.36 8.10 3.59
C ARG A 87 4.95 8.11 2.18
N PRO A 88 5.66 7.04 1.75
CA PRO A 88 6.11 6.99 0.36
C PRO A 88 4.96 7.01 -0.65
N LEU A 89 3.82 6.39 -0.31
CA LEU A 89 2.65 6.42 -1.19
C LEU A 89 2.13 7.85 -1.37
N ALA A 90 2.07 8.64 -0.30
CA ALA A 90 1.66 10.03 -0.38
C ALA A 90 2.57 10.83 -1.32
N ALA A 91 3.87 10.60 -1.25
CA ALA A 91 4.84 11.23 -2.15
C ALA A 91 4.63 10.79 -3.59
N ASP A 92 4.35 9.51 -3.83
CA ASP A 92 4.09 8.97 -5.17
C ASP A 92 2.83 9.57 -5.77
N VAL A 93 1.78 9.74 -4.97
CA VAL A 93 0.52 10.35 -5.41
C VAL A 93 0.75 11.80 -5.82
N ALA A 94 1.51 12.55 -5.02
CA ALA A 94 1.86 13.93 -5.34
C ALA A 94 2.68 14.00 -6.63
N ALA A 95 3.66 13.12 -6.79
CA ALA A 95 4.50 13.07 -7.98
C ALA A 95 3.72 12.73 -9.25
N ALA A 96 2.62 11.98 -9.12
CA ALA A 96 1.74 11.65 -10.24
C ALA A 96 0.79 12.81 -10.62
N GLY A 97 0.84 13.92 -9.91
CA GLY A 97 0.00 15.08 -10.20
C GLY A 97 -1.44 14.94 -9.70
N ILE A 98 -1.69 14.00 -8.80
CA ILE A 98 -3.03 13.78 -8.25
C ILE A 98 -3.32 14.81 -7.18
N ALA A 99 -4.45 15.53 -7.30
CA ALA A 99 -4.84 16.52 -6.31
C ALA A 99 -5.25 15.84 -5.01
N ARG A 100 -4.80 16.40 -3.88
CA ARG A 100 -5.13 15.88 -2.56
C ARG A 100 -6.65 15.84 -2.32
N SER A 101 -7.38 16.82 -2.83
CA SER A 101 -8.84 16.88 -2.71
C SER A 101 -9.55 15.70 -3.38
N GLN A 102 -8.91 15.10 -4.38
CA GLN A 102 -9.46 13.95 -5.09
C GLN A 102 -9.48 12.69 -4.23
N ILE A 103 -8.52 12.55 -3.34
CA ILE A 103 -8.34 11.35 -2.54
C ILE A 103 -8.71 11.52 -1.06
N ALA A 104 -8.70 12.76 -0.56
CA ALA A 104 -8.97 13.03 0.86
C ALA A 104 -10.26 12.40 1.40
N PRO A 105 -11.38 12.39 0.65
CA PRO A 105 -12.60 11.77 1.15
C PRO A 105 -12.50 10.26 1.42
N HIS A 106 -11.50 9.61 0.83
CA HIS A 106 -11.30 8.16 0.98
C HIS A 106 -10.33 7.81 2.10
N LEU A 107 -9.67 8.79 2.71
CA LEU A 107 -8.69 8.57 3.76
C LEU A 107 -9.36 8.52 5.12
N GLY A 108 -9.14 7.42 5.86
CA GLY A 108 -9.53 7.36 7.25
C GLY A 108 -8.56 8.17 8.12
N PRO A 109 -8.89 8.36 9.41
CA PRO A 109 -8.10 9.24 10.28
C PRO A 109 -6.64 8.82 10.46
N ARG A 110 -6.37 7.51 10.51
CA ARG A 110 -4.99 7.02 10.69
C ARG A 110 -4.14 7.23 9.45
N ILE A 111 -4.72 6.96 8.27
CA ILE A 111 -4.01 7.18 7.01
C ILE A 111 -3.81 8.68 6.78
N ALA A 112 -4.82 9.48 7.04
CA ALA A 112 -4.73 10.93 6.88
C ALA A 112 -3.63 11.53 7.75
N LEU A 113 -3.48 11.03 8.98
CA LEU A 113 -2.43 11.48 9.89
C LEU A 113 -1.04 11.11 9.34
N ALA A 114 -0.86 9.89 8.86
CA ALA A 114 0.40 9.45 8.27
C ALA A 114 0.76 10.28 7.03
N TRP A 115 -0.23 10.66 6.22
CA TRP A 115 -0.02 11.47 5.03
C TRP A 115 0.26 12.93 5.34
N ALA A 116 -0.28 13.45 6.44
CA ALA A 116 0.01 14.82 6.86
C ALA A 116 1.49 14.99 7.21
N ASP A 117 2.13 13.95 7.70
CA ASP A 117 3.55 13.95 8.05
C ASP A 117 4.47 13.77 6.83
N ALA A 118 3.92 13.39 5.69
CA ALA A 118 4.67 13.10 4.48
C ALA A 118 4.82 14.37 3.61
N ARG A 119 5.82 15.16 3.92
CA ARG A 119 6.08 16.42 3.20
C ARG A 119 7.45 16.43 2.56
#